data_fbffdfe0f3f074a4afe5848772e3a361
#
_entry.id   fbffdfe0f3f074a4afe5848772e3a361
#
_cell.length_a   1.000
_cell.length_b   1.000
_cell.length_c   1.000
_cell.angle_alpha   90.00
_cell.angle_beta   90.00
_cell.angle_gamma   90.00
#
_symmetry.space_group_name_H-M   'P 1'
#
loop_
_entity.id
_entity.type
_entity.pdbx_description
1 polymer ?
#
loop_
_entity_poly.entity_id
_entity_poly.type
_entity_poly.pdbx_seq_one_letter_code
_entity_poly.pdbx_strand_id
1 'polypeptide(L)'
;KAFSNLCTDNHDFILFYNYSADEPLILPEMKTYRRVTVIGWSLGVWAAEYYSRKMGIKPDLTIAINGTPVAADDKYGIPLKIFEATLDNISNFSMGKFYLRLFGTRSRFEKNRAHIPTRSEKSLHDELRWLYNRMMEPVQTGFAWDYSLIGTEDRVFRASNLVSYWSMHPETRQIIVEAPHYLFDNWNSLQELIRYVRRFRLSPFRNK
;
A
#
# COMPACT_ATOMS: atom_id res chain seq x y z
N LYS A 1 1.00 -13.50 6.97
CA LYS A 1 0.47 -14.55 6.07
C LYS A 1 0.31 -14.04 4.62
N ALA A 2 -0.29 -12.86 4.37
CA ALA A 2 -0.57 -12.37 3.01
C ALA A 2 0.67 -12.25 2.09
N PHE A 3 1.86 -12.12 2.64
CA PHE A 3 3.10 -11.89 1.90
C PHE A 3 4.20 -12.91 2.23
N SER A 4 3.91 -13.97 3.00
CA SER A 4 4.92 -14.95 3.42
C SER A 4 5.57 -15.71 2.26
N ASN A 5 4.84 -15.89 1.17
CA ASN A 5 5.33 -16.52 -0.06
C ASN A 5 6.23 -15.60 -0.91
N LEU A 6 6.30 -14.31 -0.59
CA LEU A 6 7.10 -13.33 -1.33
C LEU A 6 8.46 -13.06 -0.68
N CYS A 7 8.72 -13.60 0.50
CA CYS A 7 9.98 -13.45 1.21
C CYS A 7 11.04 -14.42 0.68
N THR A 8 12.30 -13.98 0.68
CA THR A 8 13.45 -14.81 0.27
C THR A 8 14.55 -14.71 1.31
N ASP A 9 15.37 -15.77 1.43
CA ASP A 9 16.35 -15.95 2.50
C ASP A 9 17.52 -14.96 2.50
N ASN A 10 17.70 -14.21 1.42
CA ASN A 10 18.81 -13.28 1.26
C ASN A 10 18.49 -11.82 1.61
N HIS A 11 17.29 -11.56 2.18
CA HIS A 11 16.84 -10.21 2.52
C HIS A 11 16.02 -10.26 3.79
N ASP A 12 16.24 -9.31 4.68
CA ASP A 12 15.34 -9.08 5.80
C ASP A 12 14.07 -8.43 5.30
N PHE A 13 12.94 -8.94 5.76
CA PHE A 13 11.62 -8.45 5.41
C PHE A 13 10.87 -8.06 6.67
N ILE A 14 10.45 -6.81 6.74
CA ILE A 14 9.64 -6.27 7.83
C ILE A 14 8.28 -5.88 7.29
N LEU A 15 7.22 -6.46 7.82
CA LEU A 15 5.85 -6.16 7.46
C LEU A 15 5.19 -5.32 8.54
N PHE A 16 4.79 -4.10 8.18
CA PHE A 16 3.97 -3.25 9.02
C PHE A 16 2.51 -3.44 8.69
N TYR A 17 1.71 -3.68 9.70
CA TYR A 17 0.26 -3.81 9.62
C TYR A 17 -0.33 -3.57 11.01
N ASN A 18 -1.64 -3.37 11.11
CA ASN A 18 -2.34 -3.11 12.36
C ASN A 18 -1.88 -1.79 13.01
N TYR A 19 -2.17 -0.71 12.33
CA TYR A 19 -1.74 0.65 12.71
C TYR A 19 -2.53 1.26 13.88
N SER A 20 -3.39 0.50 14.55
CA SER A 20 -4.32 0.99 15.57
C SER A 20 -3.69 1.41 16.89
N ALA A 21 -2.41 1.19 17.07
CA ALA A 21 -1.72 1.51 18.32
C ALA A 21 -0.68 2.61 18.11
N ASP A 22 -0.59 3.50 19.07
CA ASP A 22 0.56 4.40 19.22
C ASP A 22 1.82 3.63 19.70
N GLU A 23 1.80 2.30 19.55
CA GLU A 23 2.94 1.46 19.87
C GLU A 23 4.14 1.82 19.01
N PRO A 24 5.32 1.99 19.61
CA PRO A 24 6.50 2.28 18.84
C PRO A 24 6.82 1.08 17.94
N LEU A 25 6.91 1.33 16.62
CA LEU A 25 7.41 0.34 15.68
C LEU A 25 8.87 0.05 16.02
N ILE A 26 9.15 -1.20 16.36
CA ILE A 26 10.53 -1.64 16.63
C ILE A 26 11.17 -1.98 15.30
N LEU A 27 12.12 -1.15 14.89
CA LEU A 27 12.97 -1.41 13.72
C LEU A 27 14.33 -1.92 14.15
N PRO A 28 14.95 -2.78 13.34
CA PRO A 28 16.39 -3.07 13.51
C PRO A 28 17.20 -1.80 13.26
N GLU A 29 18.46 -1.82 13.61
CA GLU A 29 19.36 -0.69 13.35
C GLU A 29 19.54 -0.51 11.83
N MET A 30 18.82 0.46 11.26
CA MET A 30 18.73 0.67 9.79
C MET A 30 20.08 0.93 9.14
N LYS A 31 21.05 1.46 9.90
CA LYS A 31 22.41 1.75 9.42
C LYS A 31 23.21 0.51 9.04
N THR A 32 22.81 -0.66 9.54
CA THR A 32 23.48 -1.94 9.21
C THR A 32 23.11 -2.45 7.82
N TYR A 33 22.03 -1.91 7.22
CA TYR A 33 21.57 -2.32 5.91
C TYR A 33 22.23 -1.49 4.82
N ARG A 34 22.74 -2.17 3.80
CA ARG A 34 23.32 -1.52 2.62
C ARG A 34 22.27 -0.85 1.73
N ARG A 35 21.04 -1.35 1.77
CA ARG A 35 19.91 -0.80 1.01
C ARG A 35 18.61 -1.02 1.76
N VAL A 36 17.79 0.00 1.76
CA VAL A 36 16.45 -0.01 2.33
C VAL A 36 15.44 0.25 1.23
N THR A 37 14.49 -0.67 1.06
CA THR A 37 13.37 -0.49 0.13
C THR A 37 12.08 -0.37 0.94
N VAL A 38 11.33 0.68 0.70
CA VAL A 38 9.99 0.87 1.28
C VAL A 38 8.94 0.59 0.21
N ILE A 39 8.03 -0.33 0.50
CA ILE A 39 6.91 -0.67 -0.35
C ILE A 39 5.62 -0.38 0.41
N GLY A 40 4.81 0.54 -0.11
CA GLY A 40 3.47 0.81 0.39
C GLY A 40 2.41 0.17 -0.50
N TRP A 41 1.42 -0.51 0.06
CA TRP A 41 0.29 -1.05 -0.66
C TRP A 41 -1.02 -0.54 -0.08
N SER A 42 -1.92 -0.05 -0.95
CA SER A 42 -3.23 0.45 -0.52
C SER A 42 -3.09 1.61 0.48
N LEU A 43 -3.79 1.58 1.61
CA LEU A 43 -3.61 2.51 2.73
C LEU A 43 -2.18 2.48 3.29
N GLY A 44 -1.44 1.40 3.03
CA GLY A 44 -0.02 1.29 3.38
C GLY A 44 0.88 2.28 2.63
N VAL A 45 0.43 2.91 1.54
CA VAL A 45 1.18 4.00 0.88
C VAL A 45 1.22 5.21 1.79
N TRP A 46 0.08 5.63 2.33
CA TRP A 46 0.02 6.68 3.35
C TRP A 46 0.82 6.30 4.61
N ALA A 47 0.61 5.09 5.11
CA ALA A 47 1.29 4.63 6.32
C ALA A 47 2.81 4.55 6.16
N ALA A 48 3.31 4.09 5.01
CA ALA A 48 4.74 4.05 4.71
C ALA A 48 5.36 5.45 4.74
N GLU A 49 4.70 6.43 4.18
CA GLU A 49 5.14 7.82 4.21
C GLU A 49 5.11 8.39 5.64
N TYR A 50 3.99 8.21 6.36
CA TYR A 50 3.83 8.67 7.74
C TYR A 50 4.91 8.11 8.67
N TYR A 51 5.11 6.78 8.66
CA TYR A 51 6.06 6.13 9.54
C TYR A 51 7.51 6.36 9.11
N SER A 52 7.81 6.42 7.82
CA SER A 52 9.17 6.73 7.36
C SER A 52 9.63 8.09 7.85
N ARG A 53 8.75 9.09 7.80
CA ARG A 53 9.05 10.43 8.36
C ARG A 53 9.20 10.39 9.87
N LYS A 54 8.22 9.82 10.57
CA LYS A 54 8.23 9.74 12.04
C LYS A 54 9.49 9.08 12.59
N MET A 55 10.03 8.09 11.86
CA MET A 55 11.18 7.29 12.28
C MET A 55 12.49 7.71 11.59
N GLY A 56 12.48 8.72 10.75
CA GLY A 56 13.66 9.18 10.02
C GLY A 56 14.22 8.16 9.04
N ILE A 57 13.38 7.27 8.49
CA ILE A 57 13.81 6.28 7.50
C ILE A 57 14.11 6.97 6.18
N LYS A 58 15.30 6.74 5.65
CA LYS A 58 15.74 7.23 4.34
C LYS A 58 15.87 6.04 3.39
N PRO A 59 14.84 5.71 2.61
CA PRO A 59 14.88 4.59 1.69
C PRO A 59 15.73 4.88 0.45
N ASP A 60 16.39 3.85 -0.07
CA ASP A 60 17.09 3.88 -1.36
C ASP A 60 16.13 3.64 -2.55
N LEU A 61 14.98 3.05 -2.26
CA LEU A 61 13.93 2.76 -3.24
C LEU A 61 12.55 2.81 -2.57
N THR A 62 11.61 3.44 -3.26
CA THR A 62 10.22 3.55 -2.79
C THR A 62 9.26 3.10 -3.87
N ILE A 63 8.30 2.25 -3.52
CA ILE A 63 7.32 1.70 -4.45
C ILE A 63 5.92 1.84 -3.85
N ALA A 64 5.09 2.68 -4.45
CA ALA A 64 3.66 2.77 -4.12
C ALA A 64 2.88 1.76 -4.97
N ILE A 65 2.00 0.99 -4.36
CA ILE A 65 1.21 -0.03 -5.04
C ILE A 65 -0.26 0.21 -4.74
N ASN A 66 -1.05 0.47 -5.77
CA ASN A 66 -2.51 0.63 -5.67
C ASN A 66 -2.95 1.52 -4.48
N GLY A 67 -2.30 2.67 -4.34
CA GLY A 67 -2.57 3.64 -3.29
C GLY A 67 -1.91 4.99 -3.54
N THR A 68 -2.27 5.96 -2.72
CA THR A 68 -1.68 7.32 -2.72
C THR A 68 -1.47 7.78 -1.29
N PRO A 69 -0.61 8.79 -1.04
CA PRO A 69 -0.48 9.42 0.26
C PRO A 69 -1.73 10.17 0.73
N VAL A 70 -2.64 10.53 -0.19
CA VAL A 70 -3.96 11.12 0.11
C VAL A 70 -5.04 10.05 -0.01
N ALA A 71 -4.95 9.02 0.81
CA ALA A 71 -5.70 7.78 0.64
C ALA A 71 -7.22 7.90 0.88
N ALA A 72 -7.67 8.87 1.67
CA ALA A 72 -9.08 9.20 1.86
C ALA A 72 -9.37 10.55 1.18
N ASP A 73 -9.76 10.52 -0.10
CA ASP A 73 -9.96 11.71 -0.92
C ASP A 73 -10.82 11.36 -2.15
N ASP A 74 -11.75 12.24 -2.51
CA ASP A 74 -12.71 11.98 -3.58
C ASP A 74 -12.06 11.90 -4.98
N LYS A 75 -10.97 12.60 -5.19
CA LYS A 75 -10.31 12.74 -6.50
C LYS A 75 -9.05 11.87 -6.61
N TYR A 76 -8.34 11.65 -5.52
CA TYR A 76 -7.00 11.07 -5.51
C TYR A 76 -6.88 9.79 -4.68
N GLY A 77 -7.90 9.47 -3.91
CA GLY A 77 -7.91 8.32 -3.01
C GLY A 77 -9.19 7.49 -3.11
N ILE A 78 -9.57 6.89 -2.00
CA ILE A 78 -10.88 6.29 -1.80
C ILE A 78 -11.86 7.43 -1.51
N PRO A 79 -12.96 7.58 -2.24
CA PRO A 79 -13.94 8.63 -2.00
C PRO A 79 -14.42 8.63 -0.55
N LEU A 80 -14.48 9.81 0.08
CA LEU A 80 -14.79 9.97 1.51
C LEU A 80 -16.05 9.23 1.93
N LYS A 81 -17.15 9.38 1.17
CA LYS A 81 -18.40 8.66 1.44
C LYS A 81 -18.25 7.13 1.43
N ILE A 82 -17.38 6.60 0.57
CA ILE A 82 -17.12 5.15 0.50
C ILE A 82 -16.26 4.71 1.68
N PHE A 83 -15.27 5.52 2.05
CA PHE A 83 -14.41 5.26 3.20
C PHE A 83 -15.23 5.23 4.49
N GLU A 84 -16.03 6.27 4.74
CA GLU A 84 -16.91 6.40 5.90
C GLU A 84 -17.95 5.27 5.95
N ALA A 85 -18.61 4.97 4.84
CA ALA A 85 -19.54 3.85 4.78
C ALA A 85 -18.87 2.49 5.04
N THR A 86 -17.60 2.33 4.67
CA THR A 86 -16.83 1.12 5.00
C THR A 86 -16.54 1.07 6.49
N LEU A 87 -16.13 2.19 7.07
CA LEU A 87 -15.84 2.32 8.50
C LEU A 87 -17.06 2.01 9.36
N ASP A 88 -18.23 2.53 8.98
CA ASP A 88 -19.47 2.36 9.73
C ASP A 88 -20.08 0.96 9.59
N ASN A 89 -19.70 0.19 8.58
CA ASN A 89 -20.32 -1.10 8.25
C ASN A 89 -19.31 -2.27 8.24
N ILE A 90 -18.27 -2.24 9.05
CA ILE A 90 -17.34 -3.37 9.18
C ILE A 90 -18.07 -4.54 9.83
N SER A 91 -18.23 -5.62 9.06
CA SER A 91 -18.81 -6.89 9.49
C SER A 91 -18.24 -8.03 8.67
N ASN A 92 -18.38 -9.26 9.10
CA ASN A 92 -17.95 -10.42 8.33
C ASN A 92 -18.56 -10.46 6.91
N PHE A 93 -19.79 -10.01 6.76
CA PHE A 93 -20.46 -9.96 5.46
C PHE A 93 -19.89 -8.87 4.55
N SER A 94 -19.65 -7.67 5.07
CA SER A 94 -19.04 -6.57 4.30
C SER A 94 -17.59 -6.88 3.93
N MET A 95 -16.85 -7.55 4.82
CA MET A 95 -15.50 -8.02 4.56
C MET A 95 -15.44 -9.06 3.43
N GLY A 96 -16.41 -9.97 3.35
CA GLY A 96 -16.51 -10.89 2.21
C GLY A 96 -16.64 -10.16 0.86
N LYS A 97 -17.46 -9.11 0.80
CA LYS A 97 -17.57 -8.26 -0.39
C LYS A 97 -16.29 -7.46 -0.67
N PHE A 98 -15.64 -6.99 0.38
CA PHE A 98 -14.35 -6.28 0.27
C PHE A 98 -13.28 -7.20 -0.33
N TYR A 99 -13.14 -8.43 0.14
CA TYR A 99 -12.18 -9.39 -0.41
C TYR A 99 -12.45 -9.72 -1.88
N LEU A 100 -13.71 -9.83 -2.31
CA LEU A 100 -14.02 -10.00 -3.73
C LEU A 100 -13.56 -8.80 -4.58
N ARG A 101 -13.66 -7.58 -4.06
CA ARG A 101 -13.13 -6.38 -4.73
C ARG A 101 -11.61 -6.37 -4.74
N LEU A 102 -10.99 -6.79 -3.63
CA LEU A 102 -9.54 -6.86 -3.46
C LEU A 102 -8.88 -7.78 -4.51
N PHE A 103 -9.45 -8.98 -4.69
CA PHE A 103 -8.90 -9.99 -5.60
C PHE A 103 -9.48 -9.92 -7.04
N GLY A 104 -10.48 -9.11 -7.26
CA GLY A 104 -11.13 -8.89 -8.56
C GLY A 104 -12.07 -10.01 -8.98
N THR A 105 -11.72 -11.28 -8.80
CA THR A 105 -12.54 -12.45 -9.15
C THR A 105 -12.67 -13.43 -7.99
N ARG A 106 -13.74 -14.25 -8.02
CA ARG A 106 -13.95 -15.31 -7.02
C ARG A 106 -12.85 -16.37 -7.06
N SER A 107 -12.37 -16.72 -8.24
CA SER A 107 -11.28 -17.71 -8.40
C SER A 107 -9.99 -17.22 -7.71
N ARG A 108 -9.58 -15.95 -7.93
CA ARG A 108 -8.42 -15.36 -7.25
C ARG A 108 -8.62 -15.24 -5.73
N PHE A 109 -9.84 -14.91 -5.30
CA PHE A 109 -10.18 -14.89 -3.87
C PHE A 109 -10.02 -16.25 -3.23
N GLU A 110 -10.57 -17.33 -3.82
CA GLU A 110 -10.47 -18.67 -3.27
C GLU A 110 -9.00 -19.17 -3.24
N LYS A 111 -8.23 -18.89 -4.29
CA LYS A 111 -6.78 -19.18 -4.34
C LYS A 111 -6.02 -18.54 -3.18
N ASN A 112 -6.38 -17.30 -2.83
CA ASN A 112 -5.67 -16.50 -1.82
C ASN A 112 -6.32 -16.54 -0.43
N ARG A 113 -7.40 -17.30 -0.24
CA ARG A 113 -8.19 -17.32 0.99
C ARG A 113 -7.36 -17.66 2.23
N ALA A 114 -6.41 -18.61 2.10
CA ALA A 114 -5.53 -19.02 3.20
C ALA A 114 -4.57 -17.89 3.65
N HIS A 115 -4.32 -16.91 2.80
CA HIS A 115 -3.43 -15.78 3.06
C HIS A 115 -4.15 -14.58 3.69
N ILE A 116 -5.49 -14.60 3.75
CA ILE A 116 -6.27 -13.53 4.36
C ILE A 116 -6.06 -13.55 5.88
N PRO A 117 -5.67 -12.41 6.49
CA PRO A 117 -5.51 -12.34 7.93
C PRO A 117 -6.84 -12.55 8.65
N THR A 118 -6.83 -13.36 9.70
CA THR A 118 -7.98 -13.51 10.59
C THR A 118 -7.89 -12.43 11.67
N ARG A 119 -8.77 -11.44 11.59
CA ARG A 119 -8.83 -10.33 12.56
C ARG A 119 -10.28 -10.13 13.01
N SER A 120 -10.47 -9.70 14.24
CA SER A 120 -11.81 -9.34 14.74
C SER A 120 -12.32 -8.07 14.05
N GLU A 121 -13.63 -7.95 13.91
CA GLU A 121 -14.29 -6.75 13.39
C GLU A 121 -13.86 -5.51 14.16
N LYS A 122 -13.79 -5.61 15.49
CA LYS A 122 -13.31 -4.53 16.36
C LYS A 122 -11.88 -4.09 15.99
N SER A 123 -10.96 -5.03 15.81
CA SER A 123 -9.57 -4.72 15.45
C SER A 123 -9.46 -4.03 14.08
N LEU A 124 -10.27 -4.47 13.11
CA LEU A 124 -10.32 -3.84 11.78
C LEU A 124 -10.92 -2.43 11.84
N HIS A 125 -11.99 -2.26 12.61
CA HIS A 125 -12.64 -0.97 12.81
C HIS A 125 -11.70 0.02 13.51
N ASP A 126 -11.04 -0.39 14.60
CA ASP A 126 -10.14 0.48 15.36
C ASP A 126 -8.96 0.95 14.50
N GLU A 127 -8.37 0.05 13.71
CA GLU A 127 -7.30 0.40 12.76
C GLU A 127 -7.79 1.37 11.68
N LEU A 128 -8.92 1.07 11.04
CA LEU A 128 -9.43 1.91 9.96
C LEU A 128 -9.85 3.30 10.48
N ARG A 129 -10.40 3.37 11.69
CA ARG A 129 -10.75 4.62 12.39
C ARG A 129 -9.51 5.44 12.71
N TRP A 130 -8.49 4.80 13.24
CA TRP A 130 -7.22 5.46 13.53
C TRP A 130 -6.59 6.02 12.25
N LEU A 131 -6.52 5.23 11.19
CA LEU A 131 -6.00 5.65 9.89
C LEU A 131 -6.79 6.83 9.33
N TYR A 132 -8.13 6.76 9.35
CA TYR A 132 -9.00 7.83 8.86
C TYR A 132 -8.74 9.16 9.58
N ASN A 133 -8.70 9.14 10.90
CA ASN A 133 -8.44 10.33 11.70
C ASN A 133 -7.08 10.96 11.37
N ARG A 134 -6.04 10.13 11.22
CA ARG A 134 -4.69 10.60 10.89
C ARG A 134 -4.57 11.11 9.44
N MET A 135 -5.30 10.52 8.51
CA MET A 135 -5.34 10.97 7.11
C MET A 135 -6.01 12.34 6.95
N MET A 136 -6.89 12.72 7.88
CA MET A 136 -7.53 14.05 7.89
C MET A 136 -6.62 15.14 8.46
N GLU A 137 -5.50 14.80 9.08
CA GLU A 137 -4.51 15.77 9.52
C GLU A 137 -3.77 16.38 8.32
N PRO A 138 -3.24 17.60 8.44
CA PRO A 138 -2.47 18.22 7.36
C PRO A 138 -1.33 17.33 6.87
N VAL A 139 -1.25 17.15 5.56
CA VAL A 139 -0.21 16.32 4.92
C VAL A 139 1.16 16.96 5.14
N GLN A 140 2.09 16.22 5.70
CA GLN A 140 3.49 16.61 5.74
C GLN A 140 4.12 16.27 4.39
N THR A 141 4.80 17.22 3.78
CA THR A 141 5.51 17.06 2.50
C THR A 141 6.91 16.47 2.68
N GLY A 142 7.55 16.05 1.59
CA GLY A 142 8.97 15.69 1.58
C GLY A 142 9.30 14.21 1.56
N PHE A 143 8.34 13.31 1.38
CA PHE A 143 8.61 11.91 1.06
C PHE A 143 8.49 11.70 -0.46
N ALA A 144 9.51 11.12 -1.08
CA ALA A 144 9.53 10.90 -2.52
C ALA A 144 9.24 9.43 -2.84
N TRP A 145 8.38 9.21 -3.83
CA TRP A 145 8.10 7.89 -4.40
C TRP A 145 8.81 7.74 -5.73
N ASP A 146 9.56 6.63 -5.90
CA ASP A 146 10.25 6.34 -7.15
C ASP A 146 9.34 5.76 -8.21
N TYR A 147 8.49 4.83 -7.77
CA TYR A 147 7.55 4.12 -8.64
C TYR A 147 6.15 4.09 -8.03
N SER A 148 5.17 4.14 -8.92
CA SER A 148 3.79 3.83 -8.59
C SER A 148 3.28 2.72 -9.52
N LEU A 149 2.86 1.58 -8.96
CA LEU A 149 2.19 0.50 -9.69
C LEU A 149 0.69 0.68 -9.54
N ILE A 150 0.00 0.72 -10.68
CA ILE A 150 -1.44 0.97 -10.75
C ILE A 150 -2.11 -0.20 -11.47
N GLY A 151 -2.94 -0.93 -10.75
CA GLY A 151 -3.78 -1.99 -11.30
C GLY A 151 -4.99 -1.41 -12.02
N THR A 152 -5.17 -1.74 -13.31
CA THR A 152 -6.31 -1.21 -14.10
C THR A 152 -7.67 -1.74 -13.64
N GLU A 153 -7.70 -2.89 -12.99
CA GLU A 153 -8.92 -3.54 -12.49
C GLU A 153 -9.15 -3.27 -10.98
N ASP A 154 -8.44 -2.30 -10.40
CA ASP A 154 -8.57 -1.95 -8.99
C ASP A 154 -9.98 -1.41 -8.69
N ARG A 155 -10.70 -2.11 -7.80
CA ARG A 155 -12.05 -1.76 -7.34
C ARG A 155 -12.09 -1.23 -5.91
N VAL A 156 -10.93 -1.04 -5.28
CA VAL A 156 -10.75 -0.45 -3.96
C VAL A 156 -10.29 1.01 -4.12
N PHE A 157 -9.11 1.20 -4.69
CA PHE A 157 -8.68 2.50 -5.19
C PHE A 157 -8.97 2.58 -6.69
N ARG A 158 -9.86 3.46 -7.10
CA ARG A 158 -10.17 3.62 -8.53
C ARG A 158 -8.89 3.94 -9.30
N ALA A 159 -8.59 3.17 -10.34
CA ALA A 159 -7.39 3.39 -11.16
C ALA A 159 -7.30 4.84 -11.69
N SER A 160 -8.46 5.45 -12.05
CA SER A 160 -8.53 6.86 -12.47
C SER A 160 -8.03 7.83 -11.39
N ASN A 161 -8.34 7.58 -10.12
CA ASN A 161 -7.90 8.43 -9.01
C ASN A 161 -6.39 8.29 -8.78
N LEU A 162 -5.87 7.04 -8.85
CA LEU A 162 -4.45 6.77 -8.77
C LEU A 162 -3.68 7.48 -9.90
N VAL A 163 -4.13 7.31 -11.16
CA VAL A 163 -3.54 7.99 -12.31
C VAL A 163 -3.59 9.50 -12.15
N SER A 164 -4.72 10.06 -11.70
CA SER A 164 -4.87 11.49 -11.48
C SER A 164 -3.89 12.02 -10.44
N TYR A 165 -3.72 11.29 -9.32
CA TYR A 165 -2.75 11.69 -8.29
C TYR A 165 -1.31 11.65 -8.82
N TRP A 166 -0.90 10.50 -9.34
CA TRP A 166 0.48 10.31 -9.75
C TRP A 166 0.87 11.13 -11.00
N SER A 167 -0.10 11.56 -11.81
CA SER A 167 0.17 12.48 -12.92
C SER A 167 0.58 13.88 -12.46
N MET A 168 0.25 14.27 -11.23
CA MET A 168 0.73 15.51 -10.62
C MET A 168 2.14 15.38 -10.01
N HIS A 169 2.68 14.16 -9.98
CA HIS A 169 3.98 13.82 -9.43
C HIS A 169 4.91 13.27 -10.53
N PRO A 170 5.39 14.12 -11.45
CA PRO A 170 6.21 13.72 -12.58
C PRO A 170 7.56 13.08 -12.17
N GLU A 171 7.99 13.30 -10.92
CA GLU A 171 9.16 12.65 -10.32
C GLU A 171 8.94 11.15 -10.05
N THR A 172 7.68 10.70 -9.95
CA THR A 172 7.32 9.31 -9.72
C THR A 172 7.04 8.59 -11.05
N ARG A 173 7.72 7.49 -11.31
CA ARG A 173 7.47 6.69 -12.51
C ARG A 173 6.21 5.84 -12.34
N GLN A 174 5.17 6.15 -13.11
CA GLN A 174 3.96 5.35 -13.17
C GLN A 174 4.16 4.09 -14.02
N ILE A 175 3.65 2.95 -13.52
CA ILE A 175 3.64 1.66 -14.20
C ILE A 175 2.22 1.10 -14.11
N ILE A 176 1.59 0.95 -15.25
CA ILE A 176 0.22 0.42 -15.37
C ILE A 176 0.30 -1.09 -15.56
N VAL A 177 -0.47 -1.83 -14.78
CA VAL A 177 -0.51 -3.29 -14.80
C VAL A 177 -1.98 -3.76 -14.91
N GLU A 178 -2.25 -4.71 -15.77
CA GLU A 178 -3.57 -5.36 -15.83
C GLU A 178 -3.73 -6.30 -14.62
N ALA A 179 -4.26 -5.76 -13.55
CA ALA A 179 -4.39 -6.46 -12.27
C ALA A 179 -5.46 -5.81 -11.38
N PRO A 180 -6.07 -6.57 -10.45
CA PRO A 180 -6.93 -6.05 -9.40
C PRO A 180 -6.11 -5.34 -8.32
N HIS A 181 -6.78 -4.94 -7.23
CA HIS A 181 -6.13 -4.31 -6.08
C HIS A 181 -5.01 -5.16 -5.45
N TYR A 182 -5.23 -6.48 -5.30
CA TYR A 182 -4.18 -7.44 -4.93
C TYR A 182 -3.47 -7.93 -6.19
N LEU A 183 -2.34 -7.36 -6.49
CA LEU A 183 -1.57 -7.67 -7.71
C LEU A 183 -0.33 -8.55 -7.46
N PHE A 184 -0.11 -8.98 -6.21
CA PHE A 184 1.11 -9.71 -5.83
C PHE A 184 1.20 -11.13 -6.39
N ASP A 185 0.11 -11.67 -6.93
CA ASP A 185 0.12 -12.95 -7.68
C ASP A 185 0.97 -12.90 -8.97
N ASN A 186 1.37 -11.70 -9.42
CA ASN A 186 2.17 -11.51 -10.63
C ASN A 186 3.66 -11.78 -10.41
N TRP A 187 4.11 -11.95 -9.16
CA TRP A 187 5.50 -12.20 -8.82
C TRP A 187 5.64 -13.30 -7.78
N ASN A 188 6.71 -14.10 -7.92
CA ASN A 188 7.02 -15.16 -6.96
C ASN A 188 7.79 -14.64 -5.74
N SER A 189 8.31 -13.40 -5.81
CA SER A 189 9.03 -12.78 -4.69
C SER A 189 9.02 -11.24 -4.77
N LEU A 190 9.27 -10.57 -3.65
CA LEU A 190 9.48 -9.13 -3.63
C LEU A 190 10.69 -8.70 -4.48
N GLN A 191 11.71 -9.54 -4.59
CA GLN A 191 12.85 -9.27 -5.46
C GLN A 191 12.47 -9.28 -6.94
N GLU A 192 11.53 -10.14 -7.35
CA GLU A 192 10.99 -10.09 -8.71
C GLU A 192 10.19 -8.82 -8.97
N LEU A 193 9.35 -8.41 -8.02
CA LEU A 193 8.65 -7.13 -8.09
C LEU A 193 9.64 -5.96 -8.20
N ILE A 194 10.67 -5.92 -7.35
CA ILE A 194 11.71 -4.89 -7.40
C ILE A 194 12.46 -4.90 -8.74
N ARG A 195 12.80 -6.07 -9.24
CA ARG A 195 13.43 -6.21 -10.57
C ARG A 195 12.50 -5.77 -11.70
N TYR A 196 11.20 -6.08 -11.57
CA TYR A 196 10.19 -5.67 -12.54
C TYR A 196 10.11 -4.14 -12.65
N VAL A 197 9.94 -3.42 -11.52
CA VAL A 197 9.83 -1.96 -11.55
C VAL A 197 11.11 -1.30 -12.06
N ARG A 198 12.27 -1.86 -11.75
CA ARG A 198 13.57 -1.35 -12.20
C ARG A 198 13.85 -1.50 -13.71
N ARG A 199 13.04 -2.26 -14.44
CA ARG A 199 13.08 -2.28 -15.93
C ARG A 199 12.62 -0.95 -16.53
N PHE A 200 11.78 -0.21 -15.80
CA PHE A 200 11.33 1.12 -16.18
C PHE A 200 12.34 2.15 -15.65
N ARG A 201 12.83 3.01 -16.52
CA ARG A 201 13.74 4.08 -16.11
C ARG A 201 13.01 4.99 -15.11
N LEU A 202 13.72 5.44 -14.08
CA LEU A 202 13.23 6.47 -13.18
C LEU A 202 12.82 7.70 -13.96
N SER A 203 11.89 8.47 -13.40
CA SER A 203 11.48 9.72 -13.99
C SER A 203 12.69 10.68 -14.11
N PRO A 204 12.86 11.37 -15.25
CA PRO A 204 13.92 12.36 -15.41
C PRO A 204 13.76 13.55 -14.48
N PHE A 205 12.58 13.76 -13.91
CA PHE A 205 12.25 14.84 -12.97
C PHE A 205 12.49 14.50 -11.50
N ARG A 206 13.01 13.28 -11.21
CA ARG A 206 13.35 12.91 -9.84
C ARG A 206 14.53 13.75 -9.35
N ASN A 207 14.26 14.61 -8.36
CA ASN A 207 15.31 15.29 -7.60
C ASN A 207 15.95 14.26 -6.64
N LYS A 208 17.27 14.12 -6.68
CA LYS A 208 18.02 13.29 -5.74
C LYS A 208 18.17 13.99 -4.39
#